data_74f32f49f8c7bc74094cb9c99862b158
#
_entry.id   74f32f49f8c7bc74094cb9c99862b158
#
_cell.length_a   1.000
_cell.length_b   1.000
_cell.length_c   1.000
_cell.angle_alpha   90.00
_cell.angle_beta   90.00
_cell.angle_gamma   90.00
#
_symmetry.space_group_name_H-M   'P 1'
#
loop_
_entity.id
_entity.type
_entity.pdbx_description
1 polymer ?
#
loop_
_entity_poly.entity_id
_entity_poly.type
_entity_poly.pdbx_seq_one_letter_code
_entity_poly.pdbx_strand_id
1 'polypeptide(L)'
;MEPVYVTDEVIDGMINGTKDIAVVYSGDATTVLSENPDMGFWMPNEGTNLWGDAMVIPANAANPKLAHEFINYVLTYEASLGNSEYVGYASSNQEVLDELSGEGGLFAENEAYLPRSGYEKDEVFVDNQVLKKELAELWIKVKATK
;
A
#
# COMPACT_ATOMS: atom_id res chain seq x y z
N MET A 1 -10.80 21.65 11.19
CA MET A 1 -10.79 20.59 10.17
C MET A 1 -11.62 19.44 10.70
N GLU A 2 -12.67 19.01 10.01
CA GLU A 2 -13.44 17.83 10.40
C GLU A 2 -12.88 16.61 9.68
N PRO A 3 -12.30 15.62 10.39
CA PRO A 3 -11.81 14.41 9.76
C PRO A 3 -12.97 13.55 9.27
N VAL A 4 -12.83 12.97 8.09
CA VAL A 4 -13.76 12.00 7.53
C VAL A 4 -13.06 10.65 7.48
N TYR A 5 -13.73 9.62 7.95
CA TYR A 5 -13.20 8.26 7.99
C TYR A 5 -13.82 7.47 6.83
N VAL A 6 -13.02 7.17 5.85
CA VAL A 6 -13.41 6.48 4.61
C VAL A 6 -12.43 5.34 4.35
N THR A 7 -12.70 4.53 3.36
CA THR A 7 -11.79 3.54 2.79
C THR A 7 -11.37 4.00 1.40
N ASP A 8 -11.71 3.26 0.37
CA ASP A 8 -11.28 3.50 -1.01
C ASP A 8 -11.84 4.81 -1.61
N GLU A 9 -12.91 5.36 -1.03
CA GLU A 9 -13.47 6.67 -1.44
C GLU A 9 -12.48 7.85 -1.25
N VAL A 10 -11.39 7.63 -0.52
CA VAL A 10 -10.33 8.62 -0.37
C VAL A 10 -9.67 8.96 -1.70
N ILE A 11 -9.49 7.97 -2.59
CA ILE A 11 -8.85 8.11 -3.90
C ILE A 11 -9.60 9.18 -4.72
N ASP A 12 -10.90 8.99 -4.93
CA ASP A 12 -11.73 9.94 -5.67
C ASP A 12 -11.71 11.34 -5.05
N GLY A 13 -11.74 11.41 -3.72
CA GLY A 13 -11.71 12.68 -2.98
C GLY A 13 -10.43 13.47 -3.20
N MET A 14 -9.28 12.79 -3.26
CA MET A 14 -7.98 13.40 -3.51
C MET A 14 -7.81 13.75 -5.00
N ILE A 15 -8.17 12.86 -5.92
CA ILE A 15 -8.09 13.13 -7.36
C ILE A 15 -8.91 14.36 -7.74
N ASN A 16 -10.14 14.46 -7.25
CA ASN A 16 -11.06 15.56 -7.57
C ASN A 16 -10.80 16.85 -6.76
N GLY A 17 -9.79 16.87 -5.87
CA GLY A 17 -9.47 18.03 -5.04
C GLY A 17 -10.55 18.41 -4.02
N THR A 18 -11.43 17.48 -3.65
CA THR A 18 -12.42 17.70 -2.59
C THR A 18 -11.86 17.44 -1.20
N LYS A 19 -10.65 16.91 -1.12
CA LYS A 19 -9.86 16.71 0.08
C LYS A 19 -8.46 17.27 -0.13
N ASP A 20 -7.95 17.96 0.88
CA ASP A 20 -6.64 18.61 0.85
C ASP A 20 -5.53 17.72 1.43
N ILE A 21 -5.87 16.80 2.34
CA ILE A 21 -4.94 15.90 3.01
C ILE A 21 -5.61 14.58 3.38
N ALA A 22 -4.89 13.48 3.21
CA ALA A 22 -5.36 12.15 3.59
C ALA A 22 -4.23 11.29 4.14
N VAL A 23 -4.59 10.31 4.97
CA VAL A 23 -3.72 9.18 5.34
C VAL A 23 -4.19 7.98 4.52
N VAL A 24 -3.33 7.46 3.67
CA VAL A 24 -3.67 6.44 2.67
C VAL A 24 -2.59 5.36 2.59
N TYR A 25 -2.89 4.27 1.94
CA TYR A 25 -1.89 3.30 1.53
C TYR A 25 -1.08 3.80 0.34
N SER A 26 0.12 3.27 0.18
CA SER A 26 1.02 3.71 -0.91
C SER A 26 0.44 3.47 -2.30
N GLY A 27 -0.26 2.37 -2.55
CA GLY A 27 -0.92 2.11 -3.84
C GLY A 27 -2.03 3.12 -4.16
N ASP A 28 -2.83 3.51 -3.16
CA ASP A 28 -3.83 4.56 -3.32
C ASP A 28 -3.15 5.91 -3.66
N ALA A 29 -2.06 6.21 -2.95
CA ALA A 29 -1.26 7.42 -3.22
C ALA A 29 -0.65 7.38 -4.63
N THR A 30 -0.13 6.22 -5.08
CA THR A 30 0.40 6.05 -6.43
C THR A 30 -0.67 6.39 -7.48
N THR A 31 -1.88 5.89 -7.29
CA THR A 31 -3.02 6.20 -8.17
C THR A 31 -3.37 7.69 -8.16
N VAL A 32 -3.46 8.28 -6.96
CA VAL A 32 -3.77 9.72 -6.82
C VAL A 32 -2.73 10.58 -7.53
N LEU A 33 -1.44 10.33 -7.32
CA LEU A 33 -0.34 11.09 -7.93
C LEU A 33 -0.31 10.94 -9.46
N SER A 34 -0.70 9.77 -9.98
CA SER A 34 -0.78 9.54 -11.42
C SER A 34 -1.93 10.31 -12.09
N GLU A 35 -3.02 10.54 -11.38
CA GLU A 35 -4.23 11.19 -11.91
C GLU A 35 -4.31 12.69 -11.56
N ASN A 36 -3.65 13.13 -10.49
CA ASN A 36 -3.65 14.53 -10.05
C ASN A 36 -2.23 15.00 -9.73
N PRO A 37 -1.53 15.69 -10.67
CA PRO A 37 -0.16 16.15 -10.49
C PRO A 37 -0.01 17.30 -9.48
N ASP A 38 -1.11 17.89 -9.00
CA ASP A 38 -1.07 18.93 -7.97
C ASP A 38 -0.97 18.35 -6.54
N MET A 39 -1.08 17.01 -6.41
CA MET A 39 -0.93 16.31 -5.14
C MET A 39 0.53 15.91 -4.91
N GLY A 40 0.92 15.82 -3.64
CA GLY A 40 2.22 15.32 -3.22
C GLY A 40 2.08 14.20 -2.21
N PHE A 41 3.09 13.34 -2.12
CA PHE A 41 3.17 12.26 -1.15
C PHE A 41 4.26 12.53 -0.12
N TRP A 42 4.00 12.20 1.12
CA TRP A 42 4.97 12.39 2.18
C TRP A 42 4.91 11.27 3.23
N MET A 43 6.07 10.73 3.54
CA MET A 43 6.24 9.78 4.66
C MET A 43 6.79 10.52 5.88
N PRO A 44 6.12 10.45 7.04
CA PRO A 44 6.51 11.21 8.23
C PRO A 44 7.89 10.82 8.76
N ASN A 45 8.58 11.80 9.34
CA ASN A 45 9.88 11.59 9.99
C ASN A 45 9.80 10.79 11.31
N GLU A 46 8.60 10.65 11.83
CA GLU A 46 8.30 9.80 12.98
C GLU A 46 8.36 8.32 12.64
N GLY A 47 8.32 7.99 11.36
CA GLY A 47 8.27 6.64 10.84
C GLY A 47 6.92 6.29 10.22
N THR A 48 6.90 5.22 9.46
CA THR A 48 5.70 4.66 8.87
C THR A 48 5.67 3.15 9.05
N ASN A 49 4.52 2.59 8.75
CA ASN A 49 4.35 1.15 8.77
C ASN A 49 4.73 0.54 7.43
N LEU A 50 5.64 -0.44 7.46
CA LEU A 50 5.98 -1.27 6.33
C LEU A 50 5.18 -2.58 6.39
N TRP A 51 4.60 -2.98 5.29
CA TRP A 51 3.78 -4.18 5.22
C TRP A 51 3.89 -4.84 3.86
N GLY A 52 3.45 -6.07 3.79
CA GLY A 52 3.37 -6.82 2.54
C GLY A 52 2.19 -7.79 2.59
N ASP A 53 1.47 -7.88 1.50
CA ASP A 53 0.43 -8.88 1.34
C ASP A 53 1.04 -10.25 1.04
N ALA A 54 0.43 -11.29 1.58
CA ALA A 54 0.90 -12.66 1.41
C ALA A 54 -0.23 -13.60 1.03
N MET A 55 0.03 -14.46 0.07
CA MET A 55 -0.84 -15.60 -0.23
C MET A 55 -0.42 -16.79 0.62
N VAL A 56 -1.38 -17.42 1.31
CA VAL A 56 -1.13 -18.58 2.15
C VAL A 56 -1.99 -19.76 1.71
N ILE A 57 -1.46 -20.97 1.84
CA ILE A 57 -2.18 -22.21 1.57
C ILE A 57 -2.51 -22.85 2.92
N PRO A 58 -3.80 -22.96 3.31
CA PRO A 58 -4.18 -23.63 4.54
C PRO A 58 -3.73 -25.10 4.55
N ALA A 59 -3.35 -25.61 5.73
CA ALA A 59 -2.88 -27.00 5.87
C ALA A 59 -3.90 -28.05 5.41
N ASN A 60 -5.20 -27.72 5.46
CA ASN A 60 -6.30 -28.56 5.02
C ASN A 60 -6.85 -28.19 3.63
N ALA A 61 -6.08 -27.48 2.80
CA ALA A 61 -6.50 -27.14 1.45
C ALA A 61 -6.85 -28.40 0.63
N ALA A 62 -7.97 -28.36 -0.07
CA ALA A 62 -8.42 -29.49 -0.88
C ALA A 62 -7.51 -29.78 -2.08
N ASN A 63 -6.86 -28.76 -2.63
CA ASN A 63 -5.94 -28.88 -3.75
C ASN A 63 -4.72 -27.97 -3.59
N PRO A 64 -3.76 -28.33 -2.71
CA PRO A 64 -2.58 -27.49 -2.47
C PRO A 64 -1.69 -27.34 -3.71
N LYS A 65 -1.67 -28.36 -4.60
CA LYS A 65 -0.89 -28.28 -5.83
C LYS A 65 -1.39 -27.17 -6.75
N LEU A 66 -2.70 -27.10 -6.98
CA LEU A 66 -3.29 -26.03 -7.78
C LEU A 66 -3.09 -24.64 -7.15
N ALA A 67 -3.15 -24.56 -5.82
CA ALA A 67 -2.86 -23.32 -5.11
C ALA A 67 -1.42 -22.85 -5.35
N HIS A 68 -0.44 -23.75 -5.33
CA HIS A 68 0.95 -23.44 -5.70
C HIS A 68 1.08 -23.01 -7.16
N GLU A 69 0.39 -23.69 -8.08
CA GLU A 69 0.40 -23.30 -9.49
C GLU A 69 -0.16 -21.90 -9.69
N PHE A 70 -1.24 -21.54 -8.98
CA PHE A 70 -1.80 -20.19 -9.02
C PHE A 70 -0.83 -19.14 -8.46
N ILE A 71 -0.22 -19.39 -7.30
CA ILE A 71 0.77 -18.48 -6.70
C ILE A 71 1.96 -18.28 -7.66
N ASN A 72 2.47 -19.38 -8.22
CA ASN A 72 3.56 -19.30 -9.20
C ASN A 72 3.16 -18.49 -10.44
N TYR A 73 1.93 -18.64 -10.93
CA TYR A 73 1.43 -17.83 -12.05
C TYR A 73 1.38 -16.34 -11.72
N VAL A 74 0.84 -15.97 -10.57
CA VAL A 74 0.76 -14.56 -10.14
C VAL A 74 2.15 -13.92 -10.01
N LEU A 75 3.18 -14.73 -9.68
CA LEU A 75 4.56 -14.28 -9.56
C LEU A 75 5.33 -14.25 -10.89
N THR A 76 4.73 -14.70 -12.01
CA THR A 76 5.35 -14.53 -13.33
C THR A 76 5.48 -13.05 -13.68
N TYR A 77 6.43 -12.73 -14.55
CA TYR A 77 6.64 -11.36 -15.01
C TYR A 77 5.34 -10.73 -15.54
N GLU A 78 4.67 -11.38 -16.50
CA GLU A 78 3.45 -10.84 -17.14
C GLU A 78 2.32 -10.59 -16.14
N ALA A 79 2.05 -11.54 -15.23
CA ALA A 79 1.00 -11.38 -14.23
C ALA A 79 1.37 -10.34 -13.17
N SER A 80 2.62 -10.30 -12.73
CA SER A 80 3.11 -9.31 -11.77
C SER A 80 3.09 -7.90 -12.35
N LEU A 81 3.47 -7.73 -13.63
CA LEU A 81 3.43 -6.45 -14.33
C LEU A 81 2.01 -5.91 -14.38
N GLY A 82 1.07 -6.67 -14.95
CA GLY A 82 -0.32 -6.24 -15.04
C GLY A 82 -0.97 -5.96 -13.68
N ASN A 83 -0.63 -6.73 -12.64
CA ASN A 83 -1.11 -6.47 -11.30
C ASN A 83 -0.56 -5.14 -10.75
N SER A 84 0.76 -4.91 -10.82
CA SER A 84 1.38 -3.70 -10.28
C SER A 84 0.92 -2.44 -11.00
N GLU A 85 0.79 -2.48 -12.32
CA GLU A 85 0.24 -1.38 -13.12
C GLU A 85 -1.20 -1.03 -12.70
N TYR A 86 -2.01 -2.06 -12.43
CA TYR A 86 -3.43 -1.87 -12.10
C TYR A 86 -3.66 -1.38 -10.67
N VAL A 87 -2.91 -1.93 -9.69
CA VAL A 87 -3.16 -1.61 -8.26
C VAL A 87 -2.22 -0.53 -7.71
N GLY A 88 -1.19 -0.11 -8.44
CA GLY A 88 -0.24 0.91 -8.01
C GLY A 88 0.70 0.49 -6.86
N TYR A 89 0.75 -0.77 -6.48
CA TYR A 89 1.66 -1.27 -5.44
C TYR A 89 2.94 -1.85 -6.01
N ALA A 90 4.03 -1.69 -5.26
CA ALA A 90 5.33 -2.24 -5.60
C ALA A 90 5.27 -3.76 -5.78
N SER A 91 5.83 -4.24 -6.90
CA SER A 91 5.86 -5.66 -7.22
C SER A 91 6.82 -6.43 -6.33
N SER A 92 6.46 -7.67 -5.99
CA SER A 92 7.38 -8.65 -5.40
C SER A 92 8.31 -9.31 -6.43
N ASN A 93 8.04 -9.14 -7.74
CA ASN A 93 8.91 -9.54 -8.82
C ASN A 93 9.93 -8.42 -9.10
N GLN A 94 11.22 -8.70 -8.90
CA GLN A 94 12.27 -7.68 -9.00
C GLN A 94 12.38 -7.08 -10.41
N GLU A 95 12.21 -7.88 -11.45
CA GLU A 95 12.29 -7.41 -12.84
C GLU A 95 11.18 -6.40 -13.14
N VAL A 96 9.96 -6.69 -12.68
CA VAL A 96 8.81 -5.77 -12.79
C VAL A 96 9.01 -4.50 -11.95
N LEU A 97 9.54 -4.66 -10.73
CA LEU A 97 9.83 -3.53 -9.87
C LEU A 97 10.82 -2.57 -10.53
N ASP A 98 11.91 -3.11 -11.07
CA ASP A 98 12.96 -2.35 -11.75
C ASP A 98 12.43 -1.67 -13.01
N GLU A 99 11.57 -2.33 -13.79
CA GLU A 99 10.94 -1.75 -14.97
C GLU A 99 10.01 -0.60 -14.65
N LEU A 100 9.09 -0.81 -13.70
CA LEU A 100 8.08 0.21 -13.38
C LEU A 100 8.66 1.43 -12.65
N SER A 101 9.72 1.26 -11.85
CA SER A 101 10.35 2.35 -11.12
C SER A 101 11.60 2.91 -11.77
N GLY A 102 12.16 2.23 -12.78
CA GLY A 102 13.36 2.64 -13.50
C GLY A 102 13.13 3.83 -14.44
N GLU A 103 14.20 4.33 -15.05
CA GLU A 103 14.15 5.44 -16.00
C GLU A 103 13.18 5.15 -17.16
N GLY A 104 12.16 5.97 -17.31
CA GLY A 104 11.09 5.81 -18.30
C GLY A 104 10.00 4.80 -17.93
N GLY A 105 10.05 4.19 -16.76
CA GLY A 105 9.02 3.32 -16.24
C GLY A 105 7.75 4.09 -15.84
N LEU A 106 6.62 3.38 -15.78
CA LEU A 106 5.30 3.98 -15.51
C LEU A 106 5.26 4.77 -14.20
N PHE A 107 6.00 4.33 -13.18
CA PHE A 107 6.05 4.94 -11.85
C PHE A 107 7.43 5.51 -11.50
N ALA A 108 8.28 5.80 -12.50
CA ALA A 108 9.64 6.29 -12.29
C ALA A 108 9.71 7.57 -11.44
N GLU A 109 8.74 8.47 -11.59
CA GLU A 109 8.67 9.74 -10.88
C GLU A 109 7.59 9.75 -9.78
N ASN A 110 7.00 8.58 -9.47
CA ASN A 110 5.95 8.47 -8.47
C ASN A 110 6.54 8.15 -7.10
N GLU A 111 6.57 9.15 -6.22
CA GLU A 111 7.18 9.07 -4.88
C GLU A 111 6.52 8.04 -3.95
N ALA A 112 5.27 7.62 -4.24
CA ALA A 112 4.53 6.66 -3.43
C ALA A 112 4.76 5.20 -3.85
N TYR A 113 5.28 4.95 -5.06
CA TYR A 113 5.40 3.59 -5.59
C TYR A 113 6.44 2.73 -4.86
N LEU A 114 7.60 3.30 -4.59
CA LEU A 114 8.67 2.56 -3.89
C LEU A 114 8.57 2.77 -2.37
N PRO A 115 8.57 1.69 -1.58
CA PRO A 115 8.65 1.82 -0.14
C PRO A 115 10.01 2.43 0.25
N ARG A 116 10.00 3.32 1.24
CA ARG A 116 11.24 3.85 1.84
C ARG A 116 12.02 2.70 2.48
N SER A 117 13.27 2.52 2.07
CA SER A 117 14.11 1.44 2.56
C SER A 117 15.13 1.93 3.60
N GLY A 118 15.32 1.16 4.67
CA GLY A 118 16.40 1.36 5.65
C GLY A 118 16.21 2.56 6.59
N TYR A 119 15.02 3.14 6.66
CA TYR A 119 14.76 4.18 7.66
C TYR A 119 14.50 3.56 9.03
N GLU A 120 15.30 3.92 10.03
CA GLU A 120 15.35 3.27 11.34
C GLU A 120 14.04 3.32 12.14
N LYS A 121 13.14 4.25 11.81
CA LYS A 121 11.85 4.40 12.49
C LYS A 121 10.68 3.76 11.76
N ASP A 122 10.94 3.19 10.58
CA ASP A 122 9.90 2.45 9.87
C ASP A 122 9.80 1.04 10.45
N GLU A 123 8.59 0.60 10.76
CA GLU A 123 8.35 -0.67 11.42
C GLU A 123 7.49 -1.60 10.58
N VAL A 124 7.86 -2.88 10.57
CA VAL A 124 7.02 -3.95 10.00
C VAL A 124 5.99 -4.37 11.04
N PHE A 125 4.77 -4.67 10.61
CA PHE A 125 3.74 -5.21 11.49
C PHE A 125 4.21 -6.48 12.20
N VAL A 126 4.10 -6.45 13.53
CA VAL A 126 4.32 -7.62 14.38
C VAL A 126 3.07 -7.89 15.22
N ASP A 127 2.79 -9.16 15.52
CA ASP A 127 1.68 -9.51 16.39
C ASP A 127 1.99 -9.13 17.84
N ASN A 128 1.45 -8.00 18.29
CA ASN A 128 1.57 -7.48 19.65
C ASN A 128 0.19 -7.23 20.25
N GLN A 129 -0.26 -8.14 21.09
CA GLN A 129 -1.61 -8.10 21.69
C GLN A 129 -1.82 -6.88 22.61
N VAL A 130 -0.76 -6.42 23.28
CA VAL A 130 -0.83 -5.24 24.15
C VAL A 130 -1.03 -4.00 23.28
N LEU A 131 -0.22 -3.83 22.26
CA LEU A 131 -0.31 -2.71 21.31
C LEU A 131 -1.67 -2.70 20.58
N LYS A 132 -2.18 -3.87 20.16
CA LYS A 132 -3.50 -3.98 19.53
C LYS A 132 -4.61 -3.40 20.40
N LYS A 133 -4.58 -3.71 21.71
CA LYS A 133 -5.56 -3.20 22.65
C LYS A 133 -5.44 -1.69 22.83
N GLU A 134 -4.22 -1.18 23.02
CA GLU A 134 -3.95 0.25 23.16
C GLU A 134 -4.36 1.04 21.92
N LEU A 135 -4.04 0.55 20.72
CA LEU A 135 -4.45 1.17 19.45
C LEU A 135 -5.98 1.19 19.30
N ALA A 136 -6.67 0.11 19.67
CA ALA A 136 -8.13 0.07 19.61
C ALA A 136 -8.76 1.11 20.54
N GLU A 137 -8.25 1.26 21.76
CA GLU A 137 -8.70 2.26 22.73
C GLU A 137 -8.42 3.70 22.25
N LEU A 138 -7.22 3.94 21.67
CA LEU A 138 -6.87 5.22 21.09
C LEU A 138 -7.76 5.57 19.91
N TRP A 139 -8.04 4.60 19.02
CA TRP A 139 -8.90 4.80 17.87
C TRP A 139 -10.33 5.19 18.24
N ILE A 140 -10.88 4.58 19.30
CA ILE A 140 -12.18 4.98 19.84
C ILE A 140 -12.15 6.45 20.31
N LYS A 141 -11.09 6.87 21.02
CA LYS A 141 -10.92 8.25 21.48
C LYS A 141 -10.81 9.22 20.30
N VAL A 142 -9.99 8.90 19.29
CA VAL A 142 -9.83 9.73 18.08
C VAL A 142 -11.17 9.95 17.39
N LYS A 143 -11.96 8.89 17.17
CA LYS A 143 -13.28 9.00 16.54
C LYS A 143 -14.33 9.72 17.41
N ALA A 144 -14.17 9.76 18.71
CA ALA A 144 -15.06 10.46 19.61
C ALA A 144 -14.72 11.97 19.76
N THR A 145 -13.55 12.38 19.32
CA THR A 145 -13.13 13.79 19.33
C THR A 145 -13.72 14.47 18.09
N LYS A 146 -14.64 15.43 18.33
CA LYS A 146 -15.26 16.27 17.29
C LYS A 146 -14.43 17.53 17.06
#